data_f1631382f3d9e61b63044b804e63cbf0
#
_entry.id   f1631382f3d9e61b63044b804e63cbf0
#
_cell.length_a   1.000
_cell.length_b   1.000
_cell.length_c   1.000
_cell.angle_alpha   90.00
_cell.angle_beta   90.00
_cell.angle_gamma   90.00
#
_symmetry.space_group_name_H-M   'P 1'
#
loop_
_entity.id
_entity.type
_entity.pdbx_description
1 polymer ?
#
loop_
_entity_poly.entity_id
_entity_poly.type
_entity_poly.pdbx_seq_one_letter_code
_entity_poly.pdbx_strand_id
1 'polypeptide(L)'
;MYGGEVPSAGIITGIGRVSGRECVIVANDATVKGGTYFPLTVKKHLRAQEIARTNRLPCIYLVDSGGAFLPQQDEIFPDRDHFGRIFFNQATMSAEGIPQIAAVMGSCTAGGAYVPAMSDETVIVKDQGTIFLGGPPLVKAATGEVVTAEELGGGDVHARRSGVVDHLAEDDAHALAIIRSIVATLPAPGGVETLAGAHSSTTGGTPSRRPSEEVEEPVKDPAELYAVVPTDTRTPYDVREVISRLVDGSRFHEFKQLYAETLVCGFARIWGYDVGIVANNGILFSESARKGAHFIELCNQRRTPIVFLQNISGFMVGKEYENNGIARDGAKLVTAVACSVVPKFTVVIGGSFGAGNYGMCGRAYDPRFLWMWPNARISVMGGEQAASVLATVRRDGIEARGEEWSAEHEEAFKAPIRDQYEHQGSPYYSTARLWDDGIIDPLDTRRVLGMGLAAAANAPVPPPSYGIFRM
;
A
#
# COMPACT_ATOMS: atom_id res chain seq x y z
N MET A 1 -28.20 4.36 -5.32
CA MET A 1 -27.22 3.78 -4.41
C MET A 1 -26.91 4.79 -3.31
N TYR A 2 -26.58 4.36 -2.12
CA TYR A 2 -26.29 5.21 -0.95
C TYR A 2 -27.42 6.21 -0.60
N GLY A 3 -28.69 5.90 -0.92
CA GLY A 3 -29.84 6.76 -0.61
C GLY A 3 -29.81 8.18 -1.20
N GLY A 4 -28.94 8.43 -2.19
CA GLY A 4 -28.69 9.77 -2.74
C GLY A 4 -27.64 10.59 -1.98
N GLU A 5 -27.06 10.08 -0.91
CA GLU A 5 -26.07 10.78 -0.08
C GLU A 5 -24.67 10.89 -0.70
N VAL A 6 -24.38 10.07 -1.71
CA VAL A 6 -23.07 10.05 -2.41
C VAL A 6 -23.27 10.24 -3.91
N PRO A 7 -23.63 11.45 -4.36
CA PRO A 7 -23.81 11.74 -5.78
C PRO A 7 -22.51 11.50 -6.54
N SER A 8 -22.62 11.03 -7.80
CA SER A 8 -21.49 10.70 -8.66
C SER A 8 -20.45 9.75 -8.04
N ALA A 9 -20.80 9.03 -6.97
CA ALA A 9 -19.90 8.24 -6.13
C ALA A 9 -18.76 9.08 -5.49
N GLY A 10 -19.00 10.36 -5.20
CA GLY A 10 -18.03 11.27 -4.57
C GLY A 10 -16.78 11.56 -5.40
N ILE A 11 -16.78 11.21 -6.69
CA ILE A 11 -15.64 11.41 -7.58
C ILE A 11 -16.10 11.73 -9.00
N ILE A 12 -15.48 12.71 -9.63
CA ILE A 12 -15.73 13.11 -11.01
C ILE A 12 -14.62 12.58 -11.89
N THR A 13 -14.97 11.87 -12.95
CA THR A 13 -14.00 11.32 -13.92
C THR A 13 -14.40 11.68 -15.33
N GLY A 14 -13.41 11.97 -16.19
CA GLY A 14 -13.67 12.30 -17.56
C GLY A 14 -12.39 12.40 -18.39
N ILE A 15 -12.56 12.59 -19.70
CA ILE A 15 -11.47 12.94 -20.61
C ILE A 15 -11.58 14.42 -20.92
N GLY A 16 -10.49 15.16 -20.71
CA GLY A 16 -10.39 16.59 -21.02
C GLY A 16 -9.15 16.90 -21.84
N ARG A 17 -9.19 18.03 -22.56
CA ARG A 17 -8.04 18.51 -23.31
C ARG A 17 -7.28 19.53 -22.45
N VAL A 18 -6.03 19.18 -22.10
CA VAL A 18 -5.13 20.03 -21.31
C VAL A 18 -3.89 20.32 -22.12
N SER A 19 -3.57 21.60 -22.32
CA SER A 19 -2.43 22.04 -23.14
C SER A 19 -2.34 21.33 -24.51
N GLY A 20 -3.50 21.13 -25.16
CA GLY A 20 -3.60 20.50 -26.49
C GLY A 20 -3.61 18.96 -26.46
N ARG A 21 -3.50 18.32 -25.31
CA ARG A 21 -3.42 16.86 -25.15
C ARG A 21 -4.66 16.32 -24.42
N GLU A 22 -5.19 15.20 -24.89
CA GLU A 22 -6.22 14.45 -24.16
C GLU A 22 -5.62 13.81 -22.92
N CYS A 23 -6.28 14.03 -21.77
CA CYS A 23 -5.90 13.47 -20.47
C CYS A 23 -7.14 12.89 -19.80
N VAL A 24 -6.98 11.83 -19.02
CA VAL A 24 -7.98 11.39 -18.07
C VAL A 24 -7.86 12.25 -16.83
N ILE A 25 -8.98 12.83 -16.40
CA ILE A 25 -9.07 13.64 -15.18
C ILE A 25 -9.89 12.89 -14.14
N VAL A 26 -9.36 12.81 -12.94
CA VAL A 26 -9.99 12.19 -11.77
C VAL A 26 -9.98 13.23 -10.66
N ALA A 27 -11.16 13.69 -10.23
CA ALA A 27 -11.28 14.73 -9.22
C ALA A 27 -12.17 14.27 -8.06
N ASN A 28 -11.69 14.33 -6.84
CA ASN A 28 -12.52 14.11 -5.66
C ASN A 28 -13.55 15.24 -5.53
N ASP A 29 -14.76 14.89 -5.12
CA ASP A 29 -15.79 15.86 -4.73
C ASP A 29 -15.80 15.98 -3.21
N ALA A 30 -15.08 16.98 -2.68
CA ALA A 30 -14.96 17.22 -1.24
C ALA A 30 -16.29 17.58 -0.58
N THR A 31 -17.29 18.07 -1.36
CA THR A 31 -18.63 18.34 -0.84
C THR A 31 -19.39 17.07 -0.48
N VAL A 32 -18.93 15.92 -0.99
CA VAL A 32 -19.48 14.61 -0.72
C VAL A 32 -18.65 13.90 0.34
N LYS A 33 -19.08 14.02 1.60
CA LYS A 33 -18.44 13.35 2.75
C LYS A 33 -16.92 13.61 2.84
N GLY A 34 -16.47 14.84 2.53
CA GLY A 34 -15.06 15.21 2.57
C GLY A 34 -14.18 14.44 1.59
N GLY A 35 -14.67 14.09 0.41
CA GLY A 35 -13.92 13.33 -0.59
C GLY A 35 -13.61 11.88 -0.19
N THR A 36 -14.37 11.33 0.77
CA THR A 36 -14.19 9.96 1.27
C THR A 36 -14.49 8.94 0.17
N TYR A 37 -13.68 7.90 0.09
CA TYR A 37 -13.87 6.79 -0.85
C TYR A 37 -14.86 5.77 -0.33
N PHE A 38 -15.93 5.55 -1.06
CA PHE A 38 -16.88 4.46 -0.94
C PHE A 38 -16.54 3.32 -1.92
N PRO A 39 -17.17 2.14 -1.83
CA PRO A 39 -16.91 1.05 -2.78
C PRO A 39 -17.06 1.46 -4.25
N LEU A 40 -18.10 2.23 -4.58
CA LEU A 40 -18.28 2.73 -5.94
C LEU A 40 -17.29 3.84 -6.34
N THR A 41 -16.78 4.62 -5.39
CA THR A 41 -15.73 5.62 -5.65
C THR A 41 -14.48 4.91 -6.15
N VAL A 42 -14.07 3.84 -5.47
CA VAL A 42 -12.94 2.98 -5.87
C VAL A 42 -13.18 2.41 -7.27
N LYS A 43 -14.31 1.76 -7.49
CA LYS A 43 -14.65 1.15 -8.78
C LYS A 43 -14.63 2.16 -9.94
N LYS A 44 -15.13 3.38 -9.69
CA LYS A 44 -15.12 4.45 -10.70
C LYS A 44 -13.72 4.97 -10.97
N HIS A 45 -12.88 5.11 -9.96
CA HIS A 45 -11.47 5.49 -10.10
C HIS A 45 -10.70 4.44 -10.92
N LEU A 46 -10.84 3.16 -10.57
CA LEU A 46 -10.22 2.05 -11.31
C LEU A 46 -10.64 2.04 -12.77
N ARG A 47 -11.93 2.30 -13.07
CA ARG A 47 -12.40 2.39 -14.46
C ARG A 47 -11.76 3.56 -15.21
N ALA A 48 -11.56 4.71 -14.55
CA ALA A 48 -10.86 5.84 -15.16
C ALA A 48 -9.40 5.48 -15.51
N GLN A 49 -8.69 4.80 -14.62
CA GLN A 49 -7.33 4.32 -14.86
C GLN A 49 -7.27 3.26 -15.97
N GLU A 50 -8.24 2.36 -16.05
CA GLU A 50 -8.34 1.39 -17.14
C GLU A 50 -8.51 2.09 -18.50
N ILE A 51 -9.37 3.13 -18.58
CA ILE A 51 -9.54 3.95 -19.78
C ILE A 51 -8.22 4.64 -20.15
N ALA A 52 -7.54 5.22 -19.17
CA ALA A 52 -6.25 5.88 -19.38
C ALA A 52 -5.20 4.89 -19.90
N ARG A 53 -5.07 3.72 -19.29
CA ARG A 53 -4.09 2.68 -19.68
C ARG A 53 -4.36 2.17 -21.10
N THR A 54 -5.60 1.80 -21.40
CA THR A 54 -6.00 1.27 -22.71
C THR A 54 -5.75 2.26 -23.85
N ASN A 55 -5.96 3.56 -23.59
CA ASN A 55 -5.79 4.62 -24.58
C ASN A 55 -4.46 5.38 -24.42
N ARG A 56 -3.59 4.97 -23.50
CA ARG A 56 -2.29 5.60 -23.19
C ARG A 56 -2.39 7.11 -22.90
N LEU A 57 -3.44 7.50 -22.17
CA LEU A 57 -3.68 8.89 -21.79
C LEU A 57 -3.02 9.23 -20.46
N PRO A 58 -2.35 10.39 -20.33
CA PRO A 58 -1.90 10.89 -19.05
C PRO A 58 -3.07 10.98 -18.05
N CYS A 59 -2.81 10.63 -16.79
CA CYS A 59 -3.76 10.81 -15.71
C CYS A 59 -3.46 12.09 -14.94
N ILE A 60 -4.51 12.87 -14.67
CA ILE A 60 -4.46 14.06 -13.80
C ILE A 60 -5.41 13.81 -12.63
N TYR A 61 -4.85 13.77 -11.43
CA TYR A 61 -5.58 13.58 -10.17
C TYR A 61 -5.71 14.92 -9.46
N LEU A 62 -6.95 15.43 -9.30
CA LEU A 62 -7.26 16.58 -8.46
C LEU A 62 -7.74 16.04 -7.11
N VAL A 63 -6.86 16.07 -6.12
CA VAL A 63 -7.02 15.28 -4.89
C VAL A 63 -7.49 16.15 -3.74
N ASP A 64 -8.60 15.74 -3.16
CA ASP A 64 -9.14 16.22 -1.89
C ASP A 64 -9.89 15.03 -1.25
N SER A 65 -9.19 14.22 -0.48
CA SER A 65 -9.67 12.91 -0.06
C SER A 65 -9.50 12.65 1.43
N GLY A 66 -10.62 12.39 2.11
CA GLY A 66 -10.65 11.92 3.49
C GLY A 66 -10.23 10.46 3.69
N GLY A 67 -9.77 9.76 2.63
CA GLY A 67 -9.42 8.34 2.69
C GLY A 67 -10.61 7.40 2.53
N ALA A 68 -10.50 6.17 3.02
CA ALA A 68 -11.56 5.16 2.91
C ALA A 68 -12.70 5.39 3.91
N PHE A 69 -13.93 5.10 3.49
CA PHE A 69 -15.09 5.12 4.38
C PHE A 69 -15.02 3.95 5.37
N LEU A 70 -14.57 4.23 6.58
CA LEU A 70 -14.25 3.24 7.61
C LEU A 70 -15.38 2.24 7.93
N PRO A 71 -16.67 2.63 7.95
CA PRO A 71 -17.76 1.69 8.19
C PRO A 71 -17.93 0.59 7.12
N GLN A 72 -17.40 0.80 5.90
CA GLN A 72 -17.46 -0.15 4.78
C GLN A 72 -16.04 -0.56 4.33
N GLN A 73 -15.09 -0.58 5.25
CA GLN A 73 -13.70 -0.86 4.93
C GLN A 73 -13.47 -2.23 4.29
N ASP A 74 -14.30 -3.20 4.61
CA ASP A 74 -14.28 -4.55 4.05
C ASP A 74 -14.66 -4.61 2.55
N GLU A 75 -15.40 -3.61 2.05
CA GLU A 75 -15.72 -3.47 0.62
C GLU A 75 -14.79 -2.49 -0.11
N ILE A 76 -13.79 -1.92 0.58
CA ILE A 76 -12.90 -0.89 0.03
C ILE A 76 -11.45 -1.29 0.08
N PHE A 77 -11.00 -2.06 1.08
CA PHE A 77 -9.59 -2.23 1.40
C PHE A 77 -8.99 -3.58 1.01
N PRO A 78 -9.58 -4.77 1.39
CA PRO A 78 -8.81 -6.02 1.42
C PRO A 78 -8.61 -6.69 0.07
N ASP A 79 -9.54 -6.50 -0.87
CA ASP A 79 -9.63 -7.28 -2.11
C ASP A 79 -8.73 -6.73 -3.22
N ARG A 80 -8.64 -7.50 -4.30
CA ARG A 80 -7.83 -7.22 -5.48
C ARG A 80 -8.18 -5.89 -6.14
N ASP A 81 -9.45 -5.66 -6.44
CA ASP A 81 -9.95 -4.47 -7.14
C ASP A 81 -10.49 -3.42 -6.15
N HIS A 82 -9.89 -3.35 -4.96
CA HIS A 82 -10.12 -2.37 -3.93
C HIS A 82 -9.09 -1.22 -3.99
N PHE A 83 -9.05 -0.41 -2.96
CA PHE A 83 -8.30 0.85 -2.92
C PHE A 83 -6.81 0.68 -3.27
N GLY A 84 -6.17 -0.40 -2.80
CA GLY A 84 -4.77 -0.70 -3.12
C GLY A 84 -4.49 -0.85 -4.62
N ARG A 85 -5.49 -1.26 -5.41
CA ARG A 85 -5.36 -1.41 -6.86
C ARG A 85 -5.16 -0.07 -7.57
N ILE A 86 -5.66 1.03 -7.03
CA ILE A 86 -5.42 2.37 -7.57
C ILE A 86 -3.92 2.66 -7.61
N PHE A 87 -3.19 2.38 -6.55
CA PHE A 87 -1.76 2.63 -6.42
C PHE A 87 -0.93 1.65 -7.24
N PHE A 88 -1.33 0.39 -7.27
CA PHE A 88 -0.74 -0.59 -8.19
C PHE A 88 -0.82 -0.10 -9.64
N ASN A 89 -1.97 0.38 -10.06
CA ASN A 89 -2.17 0.91 -11.41
C ASN A 89 -1.31 2.15 -11.66
N GLN A 90 -1.23 3.11 -10.72
CA GLN A 90 -0.36 4.28 -10.86
C GLN A 90 1.10 3.88 -11.11
N ALA A 91 1.65 3.00 -10.27
CA ALA A 91 3.03 2.54 -10.39
C ALA A 91 3.29 1.83 -11.72
N THR A 92 2.42 0.90 -12.10
CA THR A 92 2.60 0.12 -13.33
C THR A 92 2.34 0.95 -14.59
N MET A 93 1.39 1.89 -14.57
CA MET A 93 1.17 2.83 -15.68
C MET A 93 2.34 3.79 -15.86
N SER A 94 2.94 4.31 -14.78
CA SER A 94 4.18 5.07 -14.83
C SER A 94 5.32 4.24 -15.47
N ALA A 95 5.46 2.96 -15.06
CA ALA A 95 6.43 2.04 -15.66
C ALA A 95 6.18 1.76 -17.16
N GLU A 96 4.94 1.89 -17.62
CA GLU A 96 4.55 1.80 -19.02
C GLU A 96 4.74 3.14 -19.79
N GLY A 97 5.22 4.19 -19.12
CA GLY A 97 5.40 5.53 -19.71
C GLY A 97 4.09 6.31 -19.88
N ILE A 98 3.06 5.99 -19.07
CA ILE A 98 1.81 6.75 -19.01
C ILE A 98 1.91 7.73 -17.84
N PRO A 99 2.03 9.06 -18.07
CA PRO A 99 2.27 10.04 -17.03
C PRO A 99 1.15 10.08 -15.97
N GLN A 100 1.58 10.16 -14.71
CA GLN A 100 0.71 10.27 -13.54
C GLN A 100 0.99 11.62 -12.85
N ILE A 101 0.04 12.54 -12.86
CA ILE A 101 0.22 13.91 -12.36
C ILE A 101 -0.85 14.19 -11.31
N ALA A 102 -0.48 14.74 -10.16
CA ALA A 102 -1.42 15.06 -9.11
C ALA A 102 -1.37 16.54 -8.71
N ALA A 103 -2.54 17.10 -8.35
CA ALA A 103 -2.66 18.35 -7.62
C ALA A 103 -3.42 18.09 -6.31
N VAL A 104 -2.81 18.40 -5.19
CA VAL A 104 -3.39 18.33 -3.86
C VAL A 104 -4.07 19.65 -3.57
N MET A 105 -5.40 19.66 -3.68
CA MET A 105 -6.23 20.85 -3.58
C MET A 105 -7.03 20.91 -2.26
N GLY A 106 -6.80 19.94 -1.39
CA GLY A 106 -7.41 19.85 -0.07
C GLY A 106 -6.74 18.77 0.75
N SER A 107 -7.48 18.09 1.63
CA SER A 107 -6.93 17.03 2.47
C SER A 107 -6.59 15.77 1.66
N CYS A 108 -5.45 15.14 1.96
CA CYS A 108 -5.09 13.81 1.47
C CYS A 108 -4.70 12.94 2.65
N THR A 109 -5.67 12.19 3.18
CA THR A 109 -5.48 11.42 4.41
C THR A 109 -5.41 9.93 4.13
N ALA A 110 -4.57 9.23 4.88
CA ALA A 110 -4.39 7.77 4.87
C ALA A 110 -4.10 7.24 3.44
N GLY A 111 -4.95 6.36 2.90
CA GLY A 111 -4.80 5.87 1.53
C GLY A 111 -4.82 6.98 0.48
N GLY A 112 -5.54 8.09 0.70
CA GLY A 112 -5.53 9.24 -0.19
C GLY A 112 -4.16 9.87 -0.39
N ALA A 113 -3.29 9.80 0.62
CA ALA A 113 -1.92 10.33 0.57
C ALA A 113 -1.03 9.63 -0.48
N TYR A 114 -1.33 8.39 -0.82
CA TYR A 114 -0.54 7.65 -1.82
C TYR A 114 -0.82 8.11 -3.26
N VAL A 115 -2.00 8.68 -3.56
CA VAL A 115 -2.27 9.20 -4.91
C VAL A 115 -1.22 10.26 -5.31
N PRO A 116 -0.99 11.34 -4.52
CA PRO A 116 0.08 12.28 -4.83
C PRO A 116 1.48 11.70 -4.64
N ALA A 117 1.72 10.91 -3.58
CA ALA A 117 3.06 10.37 -3.29
C ALA A 117 3.59 9.38 -4.35
N MET A 118 2.70 8.77 -5.14
CA MET A 118 3.04 7.83 -6.21
C MET A 118 2.87 8.43 -7.61
N SER A 119 2.47 9.69 -7.73
CA SER A 119 2.44 10.39 -9.02
C SER A 119 3.86 10.78 -9.47
N ASP A 120 4.06 10.88 -10.79
CA ASP A 120 5.36 11.25 -11.37
C ASP A 120 5.72 12.70 -11.03
N GLU A 121 4.73 13.60 -11.07
CA GLU A 121 4.83 14.98 -10.61
C GLU A 121 3.63 15.38 -9.77
N THR A 122 3.87 16.13 -8.70
CA THR A 122 2.83 16.53 -7.73
C THR A 122 2.91 18.01 -7.39
N VAL A 123 1.76 18.66 -7.46
CA VAL A 123 1.53 20.04 -7.04
C VAL A 123 0.75 20.02 -5.72
N ILE A 124 1.01 20.93 -4.79
CA ILE A 124 0.20 21.16 -3.59
C ILE A 124 -0.20 22.63 -3.47
N VAL A 125 -1.43 22.90 -3.06
CA VAL A 125 -1.90 24.26 -2.78
C VAL A 125 -1.52 24.63 -1.35
N LYS A 126 -0.83 25.75 -1.21
CA LYS A 126 -0.36 26.30 0.06
C LYS A 126 -1.52 26.61 1.00
N ASP A 127 -1.34 26.38 2.31
CA ASP A 127 -2.30 26.67 3.37
C ASP A 127 -3.70 26.01 3.16
N GLN A 128 -3.81 25.06 2.22
CA GLN A 128 -5.05 24.37 1.85
C GLN A 128 -4.81 22.87 1.66
N GLY A 129 -3.81 22.50 0.86
CA GLY A 129 -3.46 21.10 0.59
C GLY A 129 -2.68 20.49 1.75
N THR A 130 -3.06 19.29 2.15
CA THR A 130 -2.31 18.52 3.17
C THR A 130 -2.14 17.07 2.73
N ILE A 131 -1.00 16.47 3.06
CA ILE A 131 -0.73 15.05 2.83
C ILE A 131 -0.22 14.43 4.12
N PHE A 132 -0.85 13.37 4.61
CA PHE A 132 -0.33 12.58 5.72
C PHE A 132 -0.92 11.17 5.74
N LEU A 133 -0.11 10.20 6.15
CA LEU A 133 -0.56 8.81 6.33
C LEU A 133 -1.50 8.69 7.53
N GLY A 134 -1.21 9.43 8.59
CA GLY A 134 -2.05 9.52 9.77
C GLY A 134 -2.43 10.97 10.07
N GLY A 135 -3.70 11.34 9.89
CA GLY A 135 -4.19 12.68 10.19
C GLY A 135 -4.12 13.06 11.68
N PRO A 136 -4.29 14.34 12.04
CA PRO A 136 -4.18 14.82 13.42
C PRO A 136 -4.98 14.01 14.46
N PRO A 137 -6.22 13.54 14.19
CA PRO A 137 -6.95 12.71 15.13
C PRO A 137 -6.29 11.34 15.36
N LEU A 138 -5.70 10.75 14.32
CA LEU A 138 -4.99 9.48 14.42
C LEU A 138 -3.67 9.64 15.18
N VAL A 139 -2.91 10.69 14.89
CA VAL A 139 -1.66 11.03 15.59
C VAL A 139 -1.95 11.22 17.08
N LYS A 140 -2.97 12.01 17.42
CA LYS A 140 -3.39 12.21 18.82
C LYS A 140 -3.77 10.90 19.52
N ALA A 141 -4.51 10.03 18.82
CA ALA A 141 -4.92 8.72 19.37
C ALA A 141 -3.75 7.75 19.54
N ALA A 142 -2.77 7.78 18.62
CA ALA A 142 -1.64 6.83 18.61
C ALA A 142 -0.47 7.27 19.50
N THR A 143 -0.16 8.57 19.56
CA THR A 143 1.05 9.10 20.21
C THR A 143 0.76 10.09 21.32
N GLY A 144 -0.48 10.59 21.45
CA GLY A 144 -0.85 11.69 22.34
C GLY A 144 -0.42 13.08 21.84
N GLU A 145 0.25 13.17 20.70
CA GLU A 145 0.73 14.42 20.10
C GLU A 145 -0.44 15.26 19.57
N VAL A 146 -0.49 16.54 19.93
CA VAL A 146 -1.44 17.50 19.39
C VAL A 146 -0.74 18.35 18.35
N VAL A 147 -1.15 18.23 17.09
CA VAL A 147 -0.54 18.87 15.94
C VAL A 147 -1.62 19.38 14.98
N THR A 148 -1.38 20.54 14.35
CA THR A 148 -2.26 21.02 13.30
C THR A 148 -2.02 20.27 11.98
N ALA A 149 -3.00 20.26 11.06
CA ALA A 149 -2.85 19.64 9.76
C ALA A 149 -1.70 20.25 8.96
N GLU A 150 -1.54 21.57 9.01
CA GLU A 150 -0.47 22.30 8.31
C GLU A 150 0.92 21.96 8.85
N GLU A 151 1.09 21.87 10.17
CA GLU A 151 2.36 21.46 10.79
C GLU A 151 2.70 19.98 10.56
N LEU A 152 1.68 19.12 10.42
CA LEU A 152 1.84 17.69 10.20
C LEU A 152 2.26 17.40 8.77
N GLY A 153 1.56 17.96 7.79
CA GLY A 153 1.77 17.64 6.39
C GLY A 153 1.19 18.70 5.43
N GLY A 154 1.37 19.96 5.73
CA GLY A 154 0.98 21.07 4.85
C GLY A 154 1.91 21.32 3.69
N GLY A 155 1.56 22.28 2.83
CA GLY A 155 2.27 22.58 1.60
C GLY A 155 3.75 22.93 1.81
N ASP A 156 4.08 23.78 2.76
CA ASP A 156 5.47 24.14 3.07
C ASP A 156 6.30 22.96 3.61
N VAL A 157 5.69 22.07 4.40
CA VAL A 157 6.35 20.85 4.89
C VAL A 157 6.75 19.97 3.73
N HIS A 158 5.83 19.69 2.80
CA HIS A 158 6.09 18.75 1.72
C HIS A 158 6.93 19.33 0.59
N ALA A 159 6.84 20.62 0.30
CA ALA A 159 7.66 21.26 -0.72
C ALA A 159 9.10 21.55 -0.26
N ARG A 160 9.35 21.77 1.05
CA ARG A 160 10.67 22.23 1.54
C ARG A 160 11.42 21.22 2.40
N ARG A 161 10.73 20.25 3.02
CA ARG A 161 11.32 19.32 3.99
C ARG A 161 11.23 17.87 3.53
N SER A 162 10.00 17.37 3.33
CA SER A 162 9.79 15.95 3.04
C SER A 162 10.09 15.57 1.58
N GLY A 163 9.96 16.51 0.63
CA GLY A 163 10.08 16.24 -0.79
C GLY A 163 8.98 15.34 -1.36
N VAL A 164 7.83 15.25 -0.71
CA VAL A 164 6.67 14.50 -1.22
C VAL A 164 6.03 15.21 -2.42
N VAL A 165 6.16 16.52 -2.54
CA VAL A 165 5.65 17.30 -3.66
C VAL A 165 6.76 18.07 -4.37
N ASP A 166 6.52 18.40 -5.65
CA ASP A 166 7.50 19.04 -6.53
C ASP A 166 7.23 20.54 -6.67
N HIS A 167 5.96 20.95 -6.57
CA HIS A 167 5.53 22.32 -6.82
C HIS A 167 4.60 22.79 -5.72
N LEU A 168 4.81 24.03 -5.26
CA LEU A 168 3.93 24.74 -4.32
C LEU A 168 3.14 25.79 -5.09
N ALA A 169 1.82 25.68 -5.09
CA ALA A 169 0.90 26.63 -5.70
C ALA A 169 0.31 27.56 -4.63
N GLU A 170 0.07 28.83 -4.97
CA GLU A 170 -0.52 29.80 -4.06
C GLU A 170 -2.04 29.60 -3.86
N ASP A 171 -2.72 29.10 -4.92
CA ASP A 171 -4.15 28.81 -4.94
C ASP A 171 -4.50 27.76 -5.99
N ASP A 172 -5.78 27.41 -6.10
CA ASP A 172 -6.30 26.43 -7.05
C ASP A 172 -6.02 26.82 -8.52
N ALA A 173 -6.16 28.11 -8.85
CA ALA A 173 -5.93 28.60 -10.20
C ALA A 173 -4.45 28.45 -10.59
N HIS A 174 -3.55 28.73 -9.66
CA HIS A 174 -2.10 28.56 -9.84
C HIS A 174 -1.75 27.06 -9.94
N ALA A 175 -2.35 26.20 -9.11
CA ALA A 175 -2.15 24.73 -9.22
C ALA A 175 -2.55 24.21 -10.60
N LEU A 176 -3.71 24.63 -11.12
CA LEU A 176 -4.16 24.26 -12.46
C LEU A 176 -3.27 24.82 -13.57
N ALA A 177 -2.67 26.01 -13.39
CA ALA A 177 -1.70 26.57 -14.31
C ALA A 177 -0.41 25.75 -14.33
N ILE A 178 0.09 25.33 -13.18
CA ILE A 178 1.27 24.42 -13.08
C ILE A 178 0.96 23.08 -13.76
N ILE A 179 -0.20 22.46 -13.51
CA ILE A 179 -0.60 21.22 -14.20
C ILE A 179 -0.58 21.38 -15.72
N ARG A 180 -1.11 22.53 -16.25
CA ARG A 180 -1.04 22.80 -17.68
C ARG A 180 0.38 22.93 -18.19
N SER A 181 1.26 23.54 -17.41
CA SER A 181 2.69 23.66 -17.73
C SER A 181 3.35 22.27 -17.78
N ILE A 182 3.11 21.42 -16.77
CA ILE A 182 3.62 20.04 -16.75
C ILE A 182 3.16 19.28 -17.99
N VAL A 183 1.87 19.30 -18.30
CA VAL A 183 1.32 18.59 -19.47
C VAL A 183 1.91 19.12 -20.79
N ALA A 184 2.23 20.41 -20.87
CA ALA A 184 2.85 21.00 -22.05
C ALA A 184 4.31 20.51 -22.28
N THR A 185 4.99 20.03 -21.22
CA THR A 185 6.36 19.47 -21.33
C THR A 185 6.38 18.01 -21.75
N LEU A 186 5.25 17.32 -21.71
CA LEU A 186 5.19 15.89 -22.08
C LEU A 186 5.49 15.70 -23.57
N PRO A 187 6.23 14.64 -23.95
CA PRO A 187 6.52 14.33 -25.36
C PRO A 187 5.22 14.19 -26.18
N ALA A 188 5.25 14.54 -27.46
CA ALA A 188 4.09 14.38 -28.35
C ALA A 188 3.59 12.92 -28.36
N PRO A 189 2.27 12.68 -28.47
CA PRO A 189 1.74 11.32 -28.62
C PRO A 189 2.41 10.61 -29.80
N GLY A 190 2.98 9.42 -29.60
CA GLY A 190 3.74 8.67 -30.61
C GLY A 190 5.20 9.09 -30.80
N GLY A 191 5.68 10.11 -30.08
CA GLY A 191 7.09 10.58 -30.15
C GLY A 191 8.08 9.77 -29.34
N VAL A 192 7.64 8.88 -28.51
CA VAL A 192 8.47 7.83 -27.89
C VAL A 192 8.28 6.59 -28.77
N GLU A 193 9.09 6.45 -29.82
CA GLU A 193 9.48 5.12 -30.25
C GLU A 193 10.01 4.46 -28.99
N THR A 194 9.23 3.55 -28.47
CA THR A 194 9.57 2.83 -27.26
C THR A 194 10.97 2.26 -27.44
N LEU A 195 11.91 2.64 -26.57
CA LEU A 195 13.14 1.87 -26.35
C LEU A 195 12.85 0.38 -26.08
N ALA A 196 11.58 0.00 -25.89
CA ALA A 196 11.04 -1.36 -25.96
C ALA A 196 11.24 -2.03 -27.36
N GLY A 197 11.40 -1.29 -28.44
CA GLY A 197 11.71 -1.86 -29.76
C GLY A 197 13.13 -2.38 -29.92
N ALA A 198 14.09 -1.92 -29.08
CA ALA A 198 15.47 -2.37 -29.14
C ALA A 198 15.75 -3.68 -28.37
N HIS A 199 14.75 -4.23 -27.65
CA HIS A 199 14.90 -5.48 -26.88
C HIS A 199 13.98 -6.59 -27.36
N SER A 200 13.40 -6.48 -28.54
CA SER A 200 12.46 -7.46 -29.12
C SER A 200 13.13 -8.62 -29.84
N SER A 201 14.32 -9.05 -29.48
CA SER A 201 14.95 -10.19 -30.15
C SER A 201 15.56 -11.24 -29.20
N THR A 202 14.97 -11.44 -28.05
CA THR A 202 15.19 -12.69 -27.30
C THR A 202 13.87 -13.16 -26.68
N THR A 203 13.06 -13.84 -27.49
CA THR A 203 12.02 -14.78 -27.05
C THR A 203 12.68 -15.96 -26.33
N GLY A 204 13.10 -15.77 -25.12
CA GLY A 204 13.76 -16.75 -24.30
C GLY A 204 13.78 -16.28 -22.86
N GLY A 205 12.59 -16.09 -22.25
CA GLY A 205 12.51 -16.06 -20.80
C GLY A 205 13.10 -17.36 -20.29
N THR A 206 14.26 -17.31 -19.63
CA THR A 206 14.81 -18.50 -18.97
C THR A 206 13.75 -18.97 -17.98
N PRO A 207 13.29 -20.23 -18.01
CA PRO A 207 12.38 -20.76 -17.02
C PRO A 207 12.94 -20.46 -15.64
N SER A 208 12.10 -20.10 -14.68
CA SER A 208 12.51 -19.99 -13.29
C SER A 208 13.19 -21.33 -12.93
N ARG A 209 14.38 -21.24 -12.34
CA ARG A 209 15.23 -22.41 -12.07
C ARG A 209 14.43 -23.52 -11.39
N ARG A 210 14.54 -24.74 -11.92
CA ARG A 210 14.22 -25.97 -11.17
C ARG A 210 15.09 -26.02 -9.90
N PRO A 211 14.66 -26.74 -8.84
CA PRO A 211 15.47 -26.92 -7.64
C PRO A 211 16.90 -27.26 -8.04
N SER A 212 17.86 -26.49 -7.58
CA SER A 212 19.27 -26.65 -7.97
C SER A 212 20.00 -27.64 -7.09
N GLU A 213 19.41 -28.07 -5.97
CA GLU A 213 20.03 -28.88 -4.95
C GLU A 213 19.01 -29.79 -4.24
N GLU A 214 19.50 -30.75 -3.47
CA GLU A 214 18.72 -31.60 -2.61
C GLU A 214 17.91 -30.80 -1.60
N VAL A 215 16.64 -31.14 -1.39
CA VAL A 215 15.76 -30.49 -0.42
C VAL A 215 16.21 -30.87 0.98
N GLU A 216 16.53 -29.88 1.79
CA GLU A 216 16.92 -30.08 3.18
C GLU A 216 15.79 -29.63 4.12
N GLU A 217 15.49 -30.44 5.13
CA GLU A 217 14.55 -30.01 6.16
C GLU A 217 15.17 -28.92 7.06
N PRO A 218 14.35 -28.03 7.66
CA PRO A 218 14.83 -27.09 8.65
C PRO A 218 15.51 -27.80 9.81
N VAL A 219 16.58 -27.23 10.34
CA VAL A 219 17.25 -27.75 11.55
C VAL A 219 16.41 -27.49 12.81
N LYS A 220 15.68 -26.35 12.82
CA LYS A 220 14.71 -26.04 13.88
C LYS A 220 13.39 -26.73 13.61
N ASP A 221 12.80 -27.33 14.64
CA ASP A 221 11.54 -28.07 14.51
C ASP A 221 10.39 -27.13 14.09
N PRO A 222 9.75 -27.36 12.93
CA PRO A 222 8.59 -26.58 12.51
C PRO A 222 7.43 -26.59 13.50
N ALA A 223 7.26 -27.63 14.31
CA ALA A 223 6.21 -27.73 15.33
C ALA A 223 6.31 -26.61 16.41
N GLU A 224 7.49 -26.09 16.61
CA GLU A 224 7.69 -24.95 17.53
C GLU A 224 7.05 -23.63 17.03
N LEU A 225 6.58 -23.54 15.76
CA LEU A 225 5.86 -22.35 15.28
C LEU A 225 4.66 -22.01 16.13
N TYR A 226 3.97 -23.00 16.70
CA TYR A 226 2.84 -22.77 17.60
C TYR A 226 3.24 -22.10 18.94
N ALA A 227 4.49 -22.25 19.35
CA ALA A 227 5.02 -21.61 20.56
C ALA A 227 5.69 -20.27 20.25
N VAL A 228 6.25 -20.11 19.06
CA VAL A 228 6.95 -18.89 18.59
C VAL A 228 5.97 -17.77 18.31
N VAL A 229 4.84 -18.10 17.65
CA VAL A 229 3.88 -17.08 17.21
C VAL A 229 2.74 -16.96 18.21
N PRO A 230 2.61 -15.82 18.89
CA PRO A 230 1.52 -15.57 19.83
C PRO A 230 0.15 -15.58 19.14
N THR A 231 -0.86 -16.00 19.86
CA THR A 231 -2.27 -15.90 19.41
C THR A 231 -2.76 -14.44 19.43
N ASP A 232 -2.17 -13.59 20.28
CA ASP A 232 -2.44 -12.15 20.32
C ASP A 232 -1.47 -11.41 19.38
N THR A 233 -2.00 -10.77 18.36
CA THR A 233 -1.23 -10.02 17.35
C THR A 233 -0.47 -8.81 17.92
N ARG A 234 -0.74 -8.40 19.17
CA ARG A 234 -0.05 -7.30 19.86
C ARG A 234 1.24 -7.74 20.55
N THR A 235 1.42 -9.03 20.79
CA THR A 235 2.63 -9.55 21.42
C THR A 235 3.74 -9.66 20.39
N PRO A 236 4.87 -8.91 20.56
CA PRO A 236 5.97 -8.95 19.61
C PRO A 236 6.75 -10.27 19.69
N TYR A 237 7.28 -10.71 18.57
CA TYR A 237 8.23 -11.82 18.45
C TYR A 237 9.22 -11.54 17.31
N ASP A 238 10.37 -12.18 17.33
CA ASP A 238 11.34 -12.04 16.24
C ASP A 238 10.95 -12.94 15.06
N VAL A 239 10.67 -12.33 13.91
CA VAL A 239 10.25 -13.07 12.70
C VAL A 239 11.34 -13.99 12.16
N ARG A 240 12.62 -13.81 12.56
CA ARG A 240 13.70 -14.73 12.21
C ARG A 240 13.48 -16.13 12.78
N GLU A 241 12.76 -16.23 13.90
CA GLU A 241 12.35 -17.51 14.46
C GLU A 241 11.35 -18.26 13.56
N VAL A 242 10.45 -17.53 12.89
CA VAL A 242 9.56 -18.10 11.87
C VAL A 242 10.38 -18.51 10.64
N ILE A 243 11.21 -17.62 10.12
CA ILE A 243 12.03 -17.89 8.92
C ILE A 243 12.86 -19.14 9.10
N SER A 244 13.54 -19.30 10.24
CA SER A 244 14.42 -20.44 10.51
C SER A 244 13.71 -21.80 10.56
N ARG A 245 12.37 -21.82 10.72
CA ARG A 245 11.54 -23.05 10.70
C ARG A 245 10.87 -23.31 9.34
N LEU A 246 11.07 -22.41 8.38
CA LEU A 246 10.52 -22.54 7.03
C LEU A 246 11.58 -22.87 5.98
N VAL A 247 12.82 -22.39 6.17
CA VAL A 247 13.87 -22.44 5.15
C VAL A 247 14.76 -23.67 5.27
N ASP A 248 15.31 -24.11 4.14
CA ASP A 248 16.18 -25.28 4.03
C ASP A 248 17.40 -25.15 4.93
N GLY A 249 17.61 -26.18 5.77
CA GLY A 249 18.71 -26.23 6.74
C GLY A 249 18.72 -25.05 7.73
N SER A 250 17.59 -24.34 7.92
CA SER A 250 17.47 -23.13 8.72
C SER A 250 18.48 -22.02 8.32
N ARG A 251 18.96 -22.03 7.07
CA ARG A 251 19.95 -21.07 6.57
C ARG A 251 19.27 -19.84 5.97
N PHE A 252 19.63 -18.67 6.52
CA PHE A 252 19.12 -17.37 6.08
C PHE A 252 20.26 -16.37 5.96
N HIS A 253 20.45 -15.82 4.76
CA HIS A 253 21.43 -14.77 4.50
C HIS A 253 20.73 -13.42 4.56
N GLU A 254 20.80 -12.77 5.74
CA GLU A 254 20.11 -11.52 5.98
C GLU A 254 20.80 -10.34 5.29
N PHE A 255 19.99 -9.53 4.60
CA PHE A 255 20.39 -8.31 3.91
C PHE A 255 20.24 -7.10 4.82
N LYS A 256 21.30 -6.28 4.96
CA LYS A 256 21.30 -5.10 5.83
C LYS A 256 20.78 -5.37 7.24
N GLN A 257 21.29 -6.41 7.89
CA GLN A 257 20.84 -6.88 9.19
C GLN A 257 20.81 -5.78 10.27
N LEU A 258 21.81 -4.89 10.28
CA LEU A 258 21.97 -3.81 11.28
C LEU A 258 21.23 -2.52 10.91
N TYR A 259 20.49 -2.51 9.78
CA TYR A 259 19.76 -1.33 9.32
C TYR A 259 18.27 -1.65 9.16
N ALA A 260 17.41 -0.76 9.69
CA ALA A 260 15.96 -0.90 9.59
C ALA A 260 15.47 -2.28 10.08
N GLU A 261 15.74 -2.60 11.32
CA GLU A 261 15.54 -3.93 11.94
C GLU A 261 14.07 -4.35 12.00
N THR A 262 13.13 -3.41 11.86
CA THR A 262 11.68 -3.70 11.84
C THR A 262 11.20 -4.31 10.53
N LEU A 263 12.08 -4.40 9.51
CA LEU A 263 11.86 -5.17 8.29
C LEU A 263 13.06 -6.08 8.04
N VAL A 264 12.85 -7.37 8.11
CA VAL A 264 13.86 -8.40 7.83
C VAL A 264 13.79 -8.77 6.35
N CYS A 265 14.92 -8.63 5.66
CA CYS A 265 15.06 -9.00 4.26
C CYS A 265 16.26 -9.94 4.10
N GLY A 266 16.18 -10.95 3.24
CA GLY A 266 17.32 -11.83 3.01
C GLY A 266 17.02 -12.96 2.04
N PHE A 267 18.08 -13.71 1.68
CA PHE A 267 18.01 -14.84 0.76
C PHE A 267 18.03 -16.16 1.52
N ALA A 268 17.24 -17.11 1.04
CA ALA A 268 17.16 -18.45 1.58
C ALA A 268 16.77 -19.46 0.48
N ARG A 269 16.56 -20.71 0.88
CA ARG A 269 15.93 -21.75 0.04
C ARG A 269 14.71 -22.33 0.73
N ILE A 270 13.71 -22.65 -0.07
CA ILE A 270 12.52 -23.39 0.35
C ILE A 270 12.31 -24.50 -0.70
N TRP A 271 12.35 -25.76 -0.28
CA TRP A 271 12.26 -26.91 -1.18
C TRP A 271 13.29 -26.86 -2.33
N GLY A 272 14.52 -26.42 -2.03
CA GLY A 272 15.59 -26.28 -3.01
C GLY A 272 15.44 -25.08 -3.97
N TYR A 273 14.36 -24.31 -3.90
CA TYR A 273 14.17 -23.07 -4.66
C TYR A 273 14.81 -21.90 -3.95
N ASP A 274 15.64 -21.13 -4.66
CA ASP A 274 16.15 -19.86 -4.15
C ASP A 274 15.00 -18.85 -4.00
N VAL A 275 14.90 -18.20 -2.86
CA VAL A 275 13.87 -17.20 -2.55
C VAL A 275 14.47 -15.96 -1.86
N GLY A 276 13.91 -14.80 -2.15
CA GLY A 276 14.05 -13.63 -1.31
C GLY A 276 12.92 -13.61 -0.29
N ILE A 277 13.20 -13.29 0.95
CA ILE A 277 12.20 -13.16 2.02
C ILE A 277 12.15 -11.72 2.46
N VAL A 278 10.92 -11.16 2.54
CA VAL A 278 10.62 -9.85 3.11
C VAL A 278 9.63 -10.07 4.25
N ALA A 279 10.02 -9.80 5.47
CA ALA A 279 9.25 -10.16 6.66
C ALA A 279 9.15 -8.99 7.64
N ASN A 280 7.96 -8.73 8.17
CA ASN A 280 7.77 -7.70 9.20
C ASN A 280 8.32 -8.18 10.55
N ASN A 281 9.05 -7.28 11.20
CA ASN A 281 9.56 -7.45 12.56
C ASN A 281 9.17 -6.23 13.43
N GLY A 282 8.09 -5.57 13.10
CA GLY A 282 7.57 -4.38 13.76
C GLY A 282 6.94 -3.39 12.78
N ILE A 283 6.78 -2.15 13.24
CA ILE A 283 6.22 -1.03 12.47
C ILE A 283 7.16 -0.66 11.32
N LEU A 284 6.62 -0.23 10.19
CA LEU A 284 7.41 0.28 9.07
C LEU A 284 7.79 1.75 9.28
N PHE A 285 9.07 2.03 9.18
CA PHE A 285 9.66 3.37 9.13
C PHE A 285 10.14 3.70 7.72
N SER A 286 10.57 4.93 7.48
CA SER A 286 11.15 5.36 6.19
C SER A 286 12.32 4.49 5.77
N GLU A 287 13.23 4.18 6.68
CA GLU A 287 14.38 3.30 6.44
C GLU A 287 13.97 1.85 6.15
N SER A 288 12.90 1.36 6.78
CA SER A 288 12.36 0.02 6.49
C SER A 288 11.80 -0.05 5.07
N ALA A 289 11.07 1.00 4.63
CA ALA A 289 10.54 1.10 3.30
C ALA A 289 11.66 1.15 2.24
N ARG A 290 12.71 1.96 2.47
CA ARG A 290 13.89 2.04 1.58
C ARG A 290 14.67 0.73 1.50
N LYS A 291 14.86 0.04 2.63
CA LYS A 291 15.48 -1.31 2.67
C LYS A 291 14.69 -2.31 1.85
N GLY A 292 13.36 -2.34 2.06
CA GLY A 292 12.45 -3.25 1.33
C GLY A 292 12.46 -2.99 -0.17
N ALA A 293 12.35 -1.73 -0.61
CA ALA A 293 12.40 -1.35 -2.02
C ALA A 293 13.71 -1.82 -2.68
N HIS A 294 14.86 -1.51 -2.08
CA HIS A 294 16.16 -1.94 -2.57
C HIS A 294 16.27 -3.47 -2.68
N PHE A 295 15.78 -4.20 -1.67
CA PHE A 295 15.85 -5.66 -1.67
C PHE A 295 14.95 -6.28 -2.75
N ILE A 296 13.75 -5.72 -2.97
CA ILE A 296 12.82 -6.18 -4.02
C ILE A 296 13.43 -5.96 -5.41
N GLU A 297 14.06 -4.80 -5.68
CA GLU A 297 14.77 -4.55 -6.93
C GLU A 297 15.92 -5.56 -7.14
N LEU A 298 16.67 -5.86 -6.08
CA LEU A 298 17.74 -6.86 -6.11
C LEU A 298 17.21 -8.26 -6.43
N CYS A 299 16.06 -8.66 -5.87
CA CYS A 299 15.39 -9.91 -6.21
C CYS A 299 14.96 -9.95 -7.68
N ASN A 300 14.41 -8.83 -8.20
CA ASN A 300 14.03 -8.73 -9.61
C ASN A 300 15.22 -8.84 -10.55
N GLN A 301 16.34 -8.17 -10.25
CA GLN A 301 17.58 -8.27 -11.03
C GLN A 301 18.11 -9.70 -11.07
N ARG A 302 18.02 -10.42 -9.94
CA ARG A 302 18.44 -11.83 -9.80
C ARG A 302 17.42 -12.83 -10.30
N ARG A 303 16.20 -12.38 -10.67
CA ARG A 303 15.07 -13.24 -11.03
C ARG A 303 14.70 -14.24 -9.92
N THR A 304 14.81 -13.81 -8.67
CA THR A 304 14.54 -14.60 -7.47
C THR A 304 13.12 -14.36 -7.02
N PRO A 305 12.25 -15.36 -6.88
CA PRO A 305 10.91 -15.25 -6.30
C PRO A 305 10.96 -14.64 -4.90
N ILE A 306 9.91 -13.91 -4.53
CA ILE A 306 9.83 -13.24 -3.22
C ILE A 306 8.72 -13.84 -2.37
N VAL A 307 9.05 -14.15 -1.12
CA VAL A 307 8.09 -14.55 -0.08
C VAL A 307 7.93 -13.40 0.90
N PHE A 308 6.71 -12.90 1.05
CA PHE A 308 6.31 -11.88 2.02
C PHE A 308 5.68 -12.56 3.23
N LEU A 309 6.25 -12.35 4.42
CA LEU A 309 5.67 -12.76 5.70
C LEU A 309 5.09 -11.52 6.39
N GLN A 310 3.77 -11.38 6.32
CA GLN A 310 3.09 -10.20 6.83
C GLN A 310 2.73 -10.36 8.31
N ASN A 311 3.25 -9.48 9.13
CA ASN A 311 2.79 -9.17 10.48
C ASN A 311 2.97 -7.65 10.69
N ILE A 312 2.12 -6.85 10.05
CA ILE A 312 2.27 -5.41 9.97
C ILE A 312 1.10 -4.68 10.61
N SER A 313 1.40 -3.77 11.52
CA SER A 313 0.44 -2.84 12.12
C SER A 313 0.26 -1.53 11.32
N GLY A 314 1.17 -1.23 10.40
CA GLY A 314 1.15 -0.04 9.55
C GLY A 314 2.51 0.65 9.45
N PHE A 315 2.51 1.80 8.77
CA PHE A 315 3.62 2.75 8.82
C PHE A 315 3.55 3.59 10.09
N MET A 316 4.71 4.03 10.58
CA MET A 316 4.76 4.93 11.73
C MET A 316 4.06 6.25 11.40
N VAL A 317 3.36 6.81 12.38
CA VAL A 317 2.62 8.08 12.29
C VAL A 317 3.20 9.10 13.26
N GLY A 318 3.00 10.38 12.99
CA GLY A 318 3.46 11.48 13.83
C GLY A 318 4.19 12.56 13.03
N LYS A 319 4.25 13.77 13.59
CA LYS A 319 4.79 14.96 12.93
C LYS A 319 6.22 14.76 12.40
N GLU A 320 7.08 14.14 13.19
CA GLU A 320 8.46 13.90 12.80
C GLU A 320 8.55 13.00 11.55
N TYR A 321 7.79 11.91 11.51
CA TYR A 321 7.83 10.94 10.42
C TYR A 321 7.23 11.49 9.12
N GLU A 322 6.10 12.19 9.21
CA GLU A 322 5.48 12.85 8.06
C GLU A 322 6.41 13.93 7.49
N ASN A 323 6.99 14.76 8.34
CA ASN A 323 7.94 15.82 7.94
C ASN A 323 9.24 15.27 7.35
N ASN A 324 9.66 14.06 7.73
CA ASN A 324 10.83 13.36 7.17
C ASN A 324 10.51 12.56 5.91
N GLY A 325 9.28 12.56 5.42
CA GLY A 325 8.89 11.99 4.13
C GLY A 325 8.51 10.51 4.17
N ILE A 326 7.89 10.04 5.24
CA ILE A 326 7.44 8.64 5.34
C ILE A 326 6.47 8.26 4.20
N ALA A 327 5.62 9.18 3.74
CA ALA A 327 4.72 8.96 2.61
C ALA A 327 5.52 8.72 1.31
N ARG A 328 6.56 9.50 1.05
CA ARG A 328 7.48 9.35 -0.09
C ARG A 328 8.23 8.01 -0.03
N ASP A 329 8.79 7.67 1.13
CA ASP A 329 9.57 6.44 1.28
C ASP A 329 8.67 5.21 1.27
N GLY A 330 7.48 5.29 1.86
CA GLY A 330 6.44 4.26 1.75
C GLY A 330 6.00 4.03 0.31
N ALA A 331 5.82 5.10 -0.47
CA ALA A 331 5.50 5.02 -1.89
C ALA A 331 6.58 4.28 -2.70
N LYS A 332 7.87 4.43 -2.36
CA LYS A 332 8.97 3.66 -3.00
C LYS A 332 8.80 2.16 -2.80
N LEU A 333 8.51 1.72 -1.56
CA LEU A 333 8.28 0.31 -1.27
C LEU A 333 7.08 -0.23 -2.04
N VAL A 334 5.96 0.51 -2.04
CA VAL A 334 4.73 0.14 -2.75
C VAL A 334 4.98 0.06 -4.26
N THR A 335 5.72 1.00 -4.85
CA THR A 335 6.11 1.00 -6.26
C THR A 335 7.00 -0.21 -6.58
N ALA A 336 7.98 -0.53 -5.74
CA ALA A 336 8.85 -1.69 -5.95
C ALA A 336 8.05 -3.00 -5.93
N VAL A 337 7.11 -3.16 -5.01
CA VAL A 337 6.21 -4.32 -4.95
C VAL A 337 5.29 -4.40 -6.17
N ALA A 338 4.69 -3.27 -6.57
CA ALA A 338 3.75 -3.20 -7.69
C ALA A 338 4.42 -3.54 -9.04
N CYS A 339 5.62 -3.00 -9.27
CA CYS A 339 6.38 -3.19 -10.51
C CYS A 339 7.22 -4.48 -10.52
N SER A 340 7.29 -5.21 -9.40
CA SER A 340 8.02 -6.48 -9.32
C SER A 340 7.39 -7.54 -10.22
N VAL A 341 8.20 -8.11 -11.11
CA VAL A 341 7.79 -9.11 -12.11
C VAL A 341 8.11 -10.55 -11.70
N VAL A 342 8.95 -10.74 -10.70
CA VAL A 342 9.23 -12.08 -10.15
C VAL A 342 8.00 -12.64 -9.43
N PRO A 343 7.82 -13.97 -9.37
CA PRO A 343 6.74 -14.57 -8.58
C PRO A 343 6.77 -14.08 -7.13
N LYS A 344 5.62 -13.58 -6.66
CA LYS A 344 5.43 -13.10 -5.29
C LYS A 344 4.47 -14.02 -4.56
N PHE A 345 4.80 -14.38 -3.33
CA PHE A 345 3.99 -15.22 -2.44
C PHE A 345 3.81 -14.49 -1.14
N THR A 346 2.60 -14.44 -0.62
CA THR A 346 2.31 -13.76 0.64
C THR A 346 1.70 -14.72 1.64
N VAL A 347 2.22 -14.73 2.85
CA VAL A 347 1.62 -15.41 4.00
C VAL A 347 1.37 -14.38 5.09
N VAL A 348 0.10 -14.17 5.43
CA VAL A 348 -0.28 -13.30 6.54
C VAL A 348 -0.18 -14.13 7.82
N ILE A 349 0.90 -13.92 8.57
CA ILE A 349 1.23 -14.67 9.79
C ILE A 349 0.75 -13.99 11.07
N GLY A 350 0.17 -12.79 10.94
CA GLY A 350 -0.36 -11.97 12.03
C GLY A 350 -1.21 -10.84 11.49
N GLY A 351 -0.89 -9.59 11.84
CA GLY A 351 -1.61 -8.41 11.35
C GLY A 351 -1.30 -8.07 9.88
N SER A 352 -2.30 -7.56 9.17
CA SER A 352 -2.17 -6.96 7.85
C SER A 352 -3.02 -5.69 7.78
N PHE A 353 -2.44 -4.57 8.24
CA PHE A 353 -3.18 -3.34 8.46
C PHE A 353 -2.69 -2.18 7.59
N GLY A 354 -3.65 -1.39 7.07
CA GLY A 354 -3.41 -0.14 6.36
C GLY A 354 -2.47 -0.28 5.15
N ALA A 355 -1.76 0.78 4.83
CA ALA A 355 -0.83 0.80 3.71
C ALA A 355 0.37 -0.15 3.86
N GLY A 356 0.61 -0.68 5.06
CA GLY A 356 1.55 -1.77 5.29
C GLY A 356 1.22 -3.03 4.47
N ASN A 357 -0.08 -3.33 4.31
CA ASN A 357 -0.55 -4.39 3.41
C ASN A 357 -0.04 -4.18 1.97
N TYR A 358 -0.03 -2.94 1.49
CA TYR A 358 0.42 -2.61 0.13
C TYR A 358 1.92 -2.85 -0.04
N GLY A 359 2.72 -2.34 0.88
CA GLY A 359 4.17 -2.53 0.89
C GLY A 359 4.63 -3.98 1.12
N MET A 360 3.74 -4.82 1.65
CA MET A 360 3.99 -6.24 1.92
C MET A 360 3.24 -7.18 0.96
N CYS A 361 2.90 -6.69 -0.24
CA CYS A 361 2.28 -7.49 -1.29
C CYS A 361 0.92 -8.10 -0.91
N GLY A 362 -0.03 -7.27 -0.49
CA GLY A 362 -1.42 -7.70 -0.30
C GLY A 362 -2.10 -8.11 -1.62
N ARG A 363 -3.36 -8.51 -1.55
CA ARG A 363 -4.11 -9.09 -2.69
C ARG A 363 -4.10 -8.19 -3.94
N ALA A 364 -4.16 -6.86 -3.77
CA ALA A 364 -4.16 -5.89 -4.86
C ALA A 364 -2.83 -5.80 -5.64
N TYR A 365 -1.75 -6.44 -5.15
CA TYR A 365 -0.41 -6.38 -5.72
C TYR A 365 -0.01 -7.65 -6.49
N ASP A 366 -0.99 -8.42 -6.91
CA ASP A 366 -0.86 -9.62 -7.74
C ASP A 366 0.17 -10.63 -7.19
N PRO A 367 0.08 -11.07 -5.90
CA PRO A 367 0.80 -12.25 -5.48
C PRO A 367 0.33 -13.45 -6.29
N ARG A 368 1.24 -14.40 -6.60
CA ARG A 368 0.86 -15.68 -7.22
C ARG A 368 -0.10 -16.45 -6.34
N PHE A 369 0.16 -16.39 -5.02
CA PHE A 369 -0.69 -16.92 -3.97
C PHE A 369 -0.59 -16.03 -2.74
N LEU A 370 -1.70 -15.91 -2.01
CA LEU A 370 -1.79 -15.29 -0.72
C LEU A 370 -2.52 -16.22 0.24
N TRP A 371 -1.90 -16.57 1.34
CA TRP A 371 -2.50 -17.41 2.38
C TRP A 371 -2.52 -16.70 3.72
N MET A 372 -3.43 -17.12 4.59
CA MET A 372 -3.55 -16.60 5.94
C MET A 372 -3.38 -17.70 6.99
N TRP A 373 -2.72 -17.40 8.09
CA TRP A 373 -2.77 -18.25 9.28
C TRP A 373 -4.06 -18.04 10.07
N PRO A 374 -4.52 -19.00 10.90
CA PRO A 374 -5.78 -18.87 11.65
C PRO A 374 -5.83 -17.68 12.63
N ASN A 375 -4.68 -17.23 13.14
CA ASN A 375 -4.54 -16.07 14.02
C ASN A 375 -4.44 -14.74 13.27
N ALA A 376 -4.38 -14.74 11.95
CA ALA A 376 -4.18 -13.54 11.15
C ALA A 376 -5.40 -12.59 11.24
N ARG A 377 -5.14 -11.30 10.99
CA ARG A 377 -6.16 -10.25 10.92
C ARG A 377 -5.85 -9.31 9.76
N ILE A 378 -6.88 -8.93 9.02
CA ILE A 378 -6.78 -7.98 7.90
C ILE A 378 -7.85 -6.90 8.00
N SER A 379 -7.45 -5.64 7.99
CA SER A 379 -8.35 -4.48 7.89
C SER A 379 -7.58 -3.20 7.58
N VAL A 380 -8.31 -2.10 7.30
CA VAL A 380 -7.69 -0.80 7.03
C VAL A 380 -6.89 -0.28 8.23
N MET A 381 -7.26 -0.66 9.45
CA MET A 381 -6.54 -0.40 10.72
C MET A 381 -7.06 -1.35 11.80
N GLY A 382 -6.39 -1.46 12.93
CA GLY A 382 -6.87 -2.27 14.06
C GLY A 382 -8.22 -1.78 14.59
N GLY A 383 -9.08 -2.68 15.06
CA GLY A 383 -10.44 -2.35 15.50
C GLY A 383 -10.49 -1.34 16.65
N GLU A 384 -9.60 -1.43 17.65
CA GLU A 384 -9.49 -0.45 18.72
C GLU A 384 -9.07 0.93 18.20
N GLN A 385 -8.16 0.97 17.23
CA GLN A 385 -7.71 2.21 16.59
C GLN A 385 -8.85 2.86 15.79
N ALA A 386 -9.59 2.07 15.01
CA ALA A 386 -10.75 2.54 14.25
C ALA A 386 -11.83 3.12 15.18
N ALA A 387 -12.15 2.39 16.26
CA ALA A 387 -13.12 2.81 17.26
C ALA A 387 -12.69 4.12 17.94
N SER A 388 -11.41 4.26 18.28
CA SER A 388 -10.85 5.45 18.92
C SER A 388 -10.84 6.66 17.99
N VAL A 389 -10.46 6.50 16.72
CA VAL A 389 -10.50 7.58 15.72
C VAL A 389 -11.93 8.09 15.51
N LEU A 390 -12.89 7.18 15.31
CA LEU A 390 -14.27 7.55 15.11
C LEU A 390 -14.90 8.18 16.37
N ALA A 391 -14.52 7.71 17.56
CA ALA A 391 -14.95 8.30 18.83
C ALA A 391 -14.37 9.71 19.01
N THR A 392 -13.10 9.94 18.66
CA THR A 392 -12.48 11.28 18.73
C THR A 392 -13.22 12.26 17.83
N VAL A 393 -13.47 11.90 16.57
CA VAL A 393 -14.21 12.76 15.62
C VAL A 393 -15.63 13.08 16.16
N ARG A 394 -16.30 12.07 16.72
CA ARG A 394 -17.64 12.26 17.30
C ARG A 394 -17.62 13.14 18.54
N ARG A 395 -16.64 12.94 19.43
CA ARG A 395 -16.46 13.73 20.65
C ARG A 395 -16.25 15.20 20.30
N ASP A 396 -15.30 15.49 19.39
CA ASP A 396 -15.01 16.85 18.95
C ASP A 396 -16.27 17.54 18.39
N GLY A 397 -17.11 16.81 17.66
CA GLY A 397 -18.38 17.32 17.16
C GLY A 397 -19.45 17.57 18.24
N ILE A 398 -19.45 16.81 19.33
CA ILE A 398 -20.34 17.00 20.49
C ILE A 398 -19.89 18.20 21.32
N GLU A 399 -18.61 18.27 21.64
CA GLU A 399 -17.98 19.38 22.39
C GLU A 399 -18.12 20.71 21.67
N ALA A 400 -18.01 20.73 20.33
CA ALA A 400 -18.24 21.93 19.51
C ALA A 400 -19.67 22.49 19.62
N ARG A 401 -20.66 21.67 20.03
CA ARG A 401 -22.02 22.09 20.31
C ARG A 401 -22.27 22.46 21.78
N GLY A 402 -21.21 22.41 22.62
CA GLY A 402 -21.29 22.66 24.05
C GLY A 402 -21.94 21.53 24.86
N GLU A 403 -21.97 20.34 24.31
CA GLU A 403 -22.51 19.13 24.94
C GLU A 403 -21.37 18.28 25.55
N GLU A 404 -21.65 17.53 26.62
CA GLU A 404 -20.71 16.57 27.20
C GLU A 404 -21.01 15.15 26.72
N TRP A 405 -19.96 14.38 26.44
CA TRP A 405 -20.06 12.98 26.09
C TRP A 405 -19.42 12.10 27.18
N SER A 406 -20.24 11.37 27.92
CA SER A 406 -19.76 10.55 29.02
C SER A 406 -18.87 9.39 28.52
N ALA A 407 -17.94 8.93 29.35
CA ALA A 407 -17.08 7.77 29.07
C ALA A 407 -17.90 6.50 28.80
N GLU A 408 -19.07 6.35 29.44
CA GLU A 408 -19.96 5.22 29.25
C GLU A 408 -20.61 5.26 27.83
N HIS A 409 -21.07 6.43 27.40
CA HIS A 409 -21.60 6.61 26.04
C HIS A 409 -20.54 6.44 24.98
N GLU A 410 -19.31 6.86 25.24
CA GLU A 410 -18.19 6.64 24.33
C GLU A 410 -17.87 5.16 24.18
N GLU A 411 -17.80 4.42 25.29
CA GLU A 411 -17.52 2.99 25.26
C GLU A 411 -18.64 2.22 24.55
N ALA A 412 -19.91 2.58 24.81
CA ALA A 412 -21.05 2.02 24.08
C ALA A 412 -21.02 2.31 22.57
N PHE A 413 -20.42 3.43 22.15
CA PHE A 413 -20.20 3.74 20.75
C PHE A 413 -19.04 2.94 20.15
N LYS A 414 -17.97 2.73 20.90
CA LYS A 414 -16.75 2.03 20.44
C LYS A 414 -16.95 0.52 20.31
N ALA A 415 -17.71 -0.09 21.19
CA ALA A 415 -17.89 -1.55 21.27
C ALA A 415 -18.36 -2.18 19.94
N PRO A 416 -19.45 -1.73 19.29
CA PRO A 416 -19.91 -2.33 18.03
C PRO A 416 -18.91 -2.15 16.87
N ILE A 417 -18.11 -1.08 16.89
CA ILE A 417 -17.07 -0.86 15.88
C ILE A 417 -15.96 -1.90 16.04
N ARG A 418 -15.49 -2.15 17.27
CA ARG A 418 -14.52 -3.20 17.57
C ARG A 418 -15.00 -4.57 17.11
N ASP A 419 -16.23 -4.92 17.47
CA ASP A 419 -16.85 -6.21 17.12
C ASP A 419 -16.94 -6.37 15.60
N GLN A 420 -17.33 -5.33 14.88
CA GLN A 420 -17.37 -5.34 13.41
C GLN A 420 -16.00 -5.59 12.81
N TYR A 421 -14.97 -4.87 13.26
CA TYR A 421 -13.61 -5.01 12.74
C TYR A 421 -13.00 -6.38 13.07
N GLU A 422 -13.25 -6.91 14.28
CA GLU A 422 -12.78 -8.24 14.65
C GLU A 422 -13.45 -9.33 13.77
N HIS A 423 -14.75 -9.20 13.52
CA HIS A 423 -15.46 -10.12 12.64
C HIS A 423 -14.97 -10.04 11.19
N GLN A 424 -14.92 -8.82 10.62
CA GLN A 424 -14.53 -8.60 9.22
C GLN A 424 -13.05 -8.84 8.98
N GLY A 425 -12.19 -8.64 9.99
CA GLY A 425 -10.75 -8.85 9.91
C GLY A 425 -10.33 -10.32 10.03
N SER A 426 -11.24 -11.22 10.34
CA SER A 426 -10.95 -12.64 10.56
C SER A 426 -10.55 -13.34 9.26
N PRO A 427 -9.62 -14.31 9.27
CA PRO A 427 -9.23 -15.07 8.09
C PRO A 427 -10.39 -15.85 7.47
N TYR A 428 -11.36 -16.29 8.28
CA TYR A 428 -12.57 -16.96 7.79
C TYR A 428 -13.47 -16.03 6.97
N TYR A 429 -13.57 -14.77 7.39
CA TYR A 429 -14.29 -13.74 6.64
C TYR A 429 -13.60 -13.43 5.32
N SER A 430 -12.25 -13.33 5.35
CA SER A 430 -11.40 -13.10 4.20
C SER A 430 -11.49 -14.21 3.16
N THR A 431 -11.27 -15.45 3.57
CA THR A 431 -11.35 -16.64 2.69
C THR A 431 -12.75 -16.82 2.08
N ALA A 432 -13.82 -16.58 2.83
CA ALA A 432 -15.18 -16.64 2.31
C ALA A 432 -15.46 -15.62 1.20
N ARG A 433 -14.62 -14.57 1.08
CA ARG A 433 -14.70 -13.51 0.06
C ARG A 433 -13.59 -13.59 -0.99
N LEU A 434 -12.78 -14.63 -0.95
CA LEU A 434 -11.65 -14.83 -1.87
C LEU A 434 -10.60 -13.70 -1.83
N TRP A 435 -10.44 -13.04 -0.68
CA TRP A 435 -9.35 -12.07 -0.48
C TRP A 435 -8.00 -12.75 -0.33
N ASP A 436 -8.02 -14.05 -0.08
CA ASP A 436 -6.87 -14.95 -0.01
C ASP A 436 -7.17 -16.26 -0.75
N ASP A 437 -6.16 -17.11 -0.87
CA ASP A 437 -6.26 -18.41 -1.54
C ASP A 437 -6.42 -19.56 -0.53
N GLY A 438 -6.64 -19.24 0.74
CA GLY A 438 -6.97 -20.20 1.79
C GLY A 438 -6.28 -19.93 3.12
N ILE A 439 -6.89 -20.48 4.16
CA ILE A 439 -6.29 -20.54 5.50
C ILE A 439 -5.43 -21.77 5.56
N ILE A 440 -4.18 -21.63 6.00
CA ILE A 440 -3.22 -22.70 6.12
C ILE A 440 -2.77 -22.88 7.57
N ASP A 441 -2.53 -24.10 7.97
CA ASP A 441 -1.86 -24.39 9.22
C ASP A 441 -0.42 -23.84 9.18
N PRO A 442 0.09 -23.19 10.23
CA PRO A 442 1.48 -22.75 10.29
C PRO A 442 2.50 -23.84 9.90
N LEU A 443 2.26 -25.09 10.27
CA LEU A 443 3.13 -26.23 9.92
C LEU A 443 3.12 -26.55 8.43
N ASP A 444 2.04 -26.28 7.72
CA ASP A 444 1.92 -26.51 6.29
C ASP A 444 2.60 -25.42 5.44
N THR A 445 3.01 -24.30 6.05
CA THR A 445 3.51 -23.11 5.33
C THR A 445 4.66 -23.46 4.40
N ARG A 446 5.67 -24.20 4.87
CA ARG A 446 6.81 -24.62 4.05
C ARG A 446 6.37 -25.47 2.85
N ARG A 447 5.46 -26.42 3.05
CA ARG A 447 4.92 -27.31 2.02
C ARG A 447 4.14 -26.53 0.96
N VAL A 448 3.25 -25.63 1.41
CA VAL A 448 2.40 -24.83 0.53
C VAL A 448 3.24 -23.84 -0.29
N LEU A 449 4.25 -23.19 0.32
CA LEU A 449 5.21 -22.35 -0.39
C LEU A 449 6.01 -23.13 -1.44
N GLY A 450 6.50 -24.32 -1.09
CA GLY A 450 7.23 -25.20 -2.03
C GLY A 450 6.38 -25.58 -3.23
N MET A 451 5.13 -25.96 -3.02
CA MET A 451 4.17 -26.26 -4.11
C MET A 451 3.88 -25.02 -4.97
N GLY A 452 3.70 -23.85 -4.35
CA GLY A 452 3.50 -22.58 -5.05
C GLY A 452 4.71 -22.20 -5.90
N LEU A 453 5.93 -22.36 -5.39
CA LEU A 453 7.18 -22.12 -6.11
C LEU A 453 7.30 -23.06 -7.31
N ALA A 454 7.00 -24.36 -7.13
CA ALA A 454 6.98 -25.33 -8.22
C ALA A 454 5.97 -24.98 -9.31
N ALA A 455 4.77 -24.53 -8.92
CA ALA A 455 3.76 -24.07 -9.86
C ALA A 455 4.21 -22.82 -10.62
N ALA A 456 4.77 -21.84 -9.95
CA ALA A 456 5.24 -20.60 -10.55
C ALA A 456 6.45 -20.81 -11.49
N ALA A 457 7.24 -21.85 -11.27
CA ALA A 457 8.38 -22.21 -12.12
C ALA A 457 8.01 -22.55 -13.58
N ASN A 458 6.74 -22.80 -13.86
CA ASN A 458 6.25 -23.07 -15.22
C ASN A 458 6.10 -21.81 -16.08
N ALA A 459 6.07 -20.63 -15.47
CA ALA A 459 5.90 -19.36 -16.19
C ALA A 459 7.23 -18.60 -16.33
N PRO A 460 7.53 -18.01 -17.50
CA PRO A 460 8.72 -17.19 -17.67
C PRO A 460 8.60 -15.90 -16.83
N VAL A 461 9.74 -15.42 -16.34
CA VAL A 461 9.84 -14.12 -15.66
C VAL A 461 10.20 -13.07 -16.72
N PRO A 462 9.33 -12.05 -16.97
CA PRO A 462 9.64 -10.99 -17.92
C PRO A 462 10.77 -10.10 -17.41
N PRO A 463 11.35 -9.23 -18.27
CA PRO A 463 12.29 -8.21 -17.82
C PRO A 463 11.59 -7.22 -16.88
N PRO A 464 12.25 -6.77 -15.78
CA PRO A 464 11.68 -5.80 -14.87
C PRO A 464 11.63 -4.41 -15.52
N SER A 465 10.56 -3.68 -15.22
CA SER A 465 10.41 -2.26 -15.54
C SER A 465 9.79 -1.56 -14.35
N TYR A 466 10.35 -0.43 -13.97
CA TYR A 466 9.88 0.37 -12.83
C TYR A 466 9.38 1.72 -13.31
N GLY A 467 8.36 2.25 -12.64
CA GLY A 467 7.96 3.63 -12.75
C GLY A 467 8.93 4.58 -12.05
N ILE A 468 8.56 5.82 -11.93
CA ILE A 468 9.38 6.85 -11.29
C ILE A 468 9.37 6.64 -9.77
N PHE A 469 10.56 6.53 -9.17
CA PHE A 469 10.73 6.58 -7.73
C PHE A 469 10.95 8.02 -7.30
N ARG A 470 10.08 8.53 -6.47
CA ARG A 470 10.25 9.85 -5.87
C ARG A 470 11.40 9.81 -4.85
N MET A 471 12.37 10.71 -4.97
CA MET A 471 13.59 10.72 -4.14
C MET A 471 13.49 11.72 -2.98
#